data_6dcc5448c306454711edb117cf979c3c
#
_entry.id   6dcc5448c306454711edb117cf979c3c
#
_cell.length_a   1.000
_cell.length_b   1.000
_cell.length_c   1.000
_cell.angle_alpha   90.00
_cell.angle_beta   90.00
_cell.angle_gamma   90.00
#
_symmetry.space_group_name_H-M   'P 1'
#
loop_
_entity.id
_entity.type
_entity.pdbx_description
1 polymer ?
#
loop_
_entity_poly.entity_id
_entity_poly.type
_entity_poly.pdbx_seq_one_letter_code
_entity_poly.pdbx_strand_id
1 'polypeptide(L)'
;IDGSYTYYDNEGSIIVPVEENRLDLKDGKKYFPGTDREYWGLAYGLYQTGETSYEVFYEGGKLSSEYTYFKLDGSVKDPIFMSLLVRRGDVLYQESSPEPYTGPVFDIWENGNKMLEGSYKNSVKDGKWMEWFANGQPERQYSYRHGLKHGYWAEWHDNGLLRIEGNYNNGKEDGTWTYWYPSGQKEKMVTFKDGWWNGRLQKWFLSGQMMEDISYKEQVPVGNWKYWFENGQLKEERNYDNGLPSGDWVQYYSNGFMKHKINYNSGKEDGKWVYWYDNGQKKEEKNFVDGKKEGKWQSWFIDGARKEERHYLNDLKTGLWKEWYELQAREERRYRNGKLDGARRKWYSNGQIKEEGSYSNGKENGRWTYYLESGKVETSYEIKGNFLSRVNVDE
;
A
#
# COMPACT_ATOMS: atom_id res chain seq x y z
N ILE A 1 -0.14 59.43 12.43
CA ILE A 1 -1.08 59.08 11.34
C ILE A 1 -1.80 57.86 11.86
N ASP A 2 -3.01 58.10 12.34
CA ASP A 2 -3.93 57.10 12.78
C ASP A 2 -4.39 56.33 11.52
N GLY A 3 -3.77 55.17 11.27
CA GLY A 3 -4.04 54.34 10.10
C GLY A 3 -5.10 53.29 10.40
N SER A 4 -6.29 53.72 10.81
CA SER A 4 -7.44 52.80 10.93
C SER A 4 -7.87 52.37 9.53
N TYR A 5 -7.46 51.20 9.11
CA TYR A 5 -8.00 50.59 7.91
C TYR A 5 -9.42 50.12 8.19
N THR A 6 -10.39 50.60 7.39
CA THR A 6 -11.76 50.13 7.41
C THR A 6 -11.89 48.97 6.43
N TYR A 7 -12.17 47.78 6.90
CA TYR A 7 -12.41 46.62 6.06
C TYR A 7 -13.88 46.53 5.69
N TYR A 8 -14.16 46.09 4.47
CA TYR A 8 -15.53 45.93 3.96
C TYR A 8 -15.73 44.47 3.53
N ASP A 9 -16.93 43.92 3.76
CA ASP A 9 -17.34 42.63 3.21
C ASP A 9 -17.71 42.74 1.72
N ASN A 10 -18.03 41.62 1.09
CA ASN A 10 -18.40 41.59 -0.33
C ASN A 10 -19.70 42.36 -0.65
N GLU A 11 -20.47 42.75 0.36
CA GLU A 11 -21.71 43.52 0.27
C GLU A 11 -21.46 45.03 0.54
N GLY A 12 -20.20 45.40 0.84
CA GLY A 12 -19.79 46.78 1.12
C GLY A 12 -20.10 47.23 2.55
N SER A 13 -20.39 46.33 3.45
CA SER A 13 -20.57 46.63 4.87
C SER A 13 -19.25 46.68 5.61
N ILE A 14 -19.10 47.61 6.57
CA ILE A 14 -17.90 47.72 7.39
C ILE A 14 -17.73 46.47 8.25
N ILE A 15 -16.58 45.83 8.15
CA ILE A 15 -16.17 44.72 9.02
C ILE A 15 -15.50 45.29 10.26
N VAL A 16 -16.09 45.04 11.42
CA VAL A 16 -15.48 45.33 12.70
C VAL A 16 -14.55 44.18 13.09
N PRO A 17 -13.26 44.43 13.41
CA PRO A 17 -12.36 43.40 13.90
C PRO A 17 -12.93 42.67 15.11
N VAL A 18 -12.78 41.34 15.15
CA VAL A 18 -13.30 40.50 16.24
C VAL A 18 -12.14 39.81 16.95
N GLU A 19 -12.20 39.75 18.27
CA GLU A 19 -11.27 38.93 19.04
C GLU A 19 -11.35 37.47 18.59
N GLU A 20 -10.22 36.88 18.15
CA GLU A 20 -10.22 35.58 17.46
C GLU A 20 -10.81 34.45 18.31
N ASN A 21 -10.64 34.51 19.63
CA ASN A 21 -11.18 33.53 20.59
C ASN A 21 -12.71 33.55 20.67
N ARG A 22 -13.36 34.63 20.20
CA ARG A 22 -14.83 34.74 20.12
C ARG A 22 -15.43 34.14 18.85
N LEU A 23 -14.59 33.86 17.84
CA LEU A 23 -15.07 33.24 16.61
C LEU A 23 -15.34 31.74 16.82
N ASP A 24 -16.50 31.28 16.37
CA ASP A 24 -16.83 29.85 16.38
C ASP A 24 -15.98 29.08 15.38
N LEU A 25 -15.47 27.93 15.76
CA LEU A 25 -14.74 27.03 14.88
C LEU A 25 -15.61 25.79 14.56
N LYS A 26 -15.99 25.65 13.27
CA LYS A 26 -16.76 24.50 12.75
C LYS A 26 -16.08 24.01 11.47
N ASP A 27 -15.83 22.72 11.35
CA ASP A 27 -15.23 22.09 10.16
C ASP A 27 -13.96 22.76 9.64
N GLY A 28 -13.10 23.26 10.56
CA GLY A 28 -11.86 23.96 10.23
C GLY A 28 -12.00 25.39 9.72
N LYS A 29 -13.20 25.95 9.75
CA LYS A 29 -13.49 27.34 9.39
C LYS A 29 -13.93 28.16 10.60
N LYS A 30 -13.66 29.47 10.55
CA LYS A 30 -14.12 30.45 11.54
C LYS A 30 -15.47 31.05 11.11
N TYR A 31 -16.38 31.19 12.06
CA TYR A 31 -17.73 31.73 11.89
C TYR A 31 -17.95 32.90 12.83
N PHE A 32 -18.86 33.80 12.49
CA PHE A 32 -19.34 34.81 13.43
C PHE A 32 -20.00 34.11 14.63
N PRO A 33 -19.78 34.63 15.85
CA PRO A 33 -20.23 33.99 17.07
C PRO A 33 -21.73 33.68 17.07
N GLY A 34 -22.09 32.41 17.35
CA GLY A 34 -23.49 31.97 17.39
C GLY A 34 -24.21 31.89 16.06
N THR A 35 -23.50 31.92 14.93
CA THR A 35 -24.09 31.89 13.58
C THR A 35 -23.49 30.79 12.71
N ASP A 36 -24.08 30.54 11.53
CA ASP A 36 -23.52 29.71 10.49
C ASP A 36 -22.91 30.56 9.33
N ARG A 37 -22.71 31.87 9.56
CA ARG A 37 -22.08 32.76 8.61
C ARG A 37 -20.57 32.68 8.76
N GLU A 38 -19.86 32.31 7.68
CA GLU A 38 -18.40 32.28 7.65
C GLU A 38 -17.82 33.67 7.92
N TYR A 39 -16.76 33.71 8.73
CA TYR A 39 -16.14 34.99 9.09
C TYR A 39 -15.28 35.53 7.95
N TRP A 40 -15.46 36.83 7.67
CA TRP A 40 -14.67 37.63 6.75
C TRP A 40 -14.17 38.86 7.51
N GLY A 41 -12.85 39.03 7.62
CA GLY A 41 -12.31 40.21 8.22
C GLY A 41 -11.08 40.01 9.10
N LEU A 42 -10.68 41.06 9.77
CA LEU A 42 -9.56 41.07 10.67
C LEU A 42 -9.98 40.48 12.04
N ALA A 43 -9.27 39.44 12.47
CA ALA A 43 -9.36 38.96 13.84
C ALA A 43 -8.09 39.30 14.61
N TYR A 44 -8.19 39.45 15.92
CA TYR A 44 -7.06 39.83 16.76
C TYR A 44 -7.05 39.03 18.07
N GLY A 45 -5.88 38.94 18.68
CA GLY A 45 -5.71 38.46 20.04
C GLY A 45 -5.18 39.57 20.94
N LEU A 46 -5.47 39.43 22.24
CA LEU A 46 -5.05 40.41 23.25
C LEU A 46 -4.01 39.82 24.19
N TYR A 47 -3.13 40.68 24.72
CA TYR A 47 -2.39 40.40 25.94
C TYR A 47 -3.33 40.41 27.13
N GLN A 48 -2.89 39.90 28.29
CA GLN A 48 -3.67 39.94 29.55
C GLN A 48 -3.96 41.41 29.98
N THR A 49 -3.11 42.33 29.58
CA THR A 49 -3.24 43.78 29.83
C THR A 49 -4.25 44.49 28.93
N GLY A 50 -4.76 43.78 27.90
CA GLY A 50 -5.81 44.26 26.99
C GLY A 50 -5.32 44.85 25.66
N GLU A 51 -4.01 45.05 25.45
CA GLU A 51 -3.46 45.53 24.17
C GLU A 51 -3.45 44.40 23.15
N THR A 52 -3.52 44.74 21.85
CA THR A 52 -3.44 43.78 20.76
C THR A 52 -2.09 43.07 20.75
N SER A 53 -2.11 41.74 20.82
CA SER A 53 -0.92 40.90 20.76
C SER A 53 -0.61 40.42 19.35
N TYR A 54 -1.62 40.23 18.52
CA TYR A 54 -1.51 39.86 17.11
C TYR A 54 -2.78 40.21 16.34
N GLU A 55 -2.65 40.24 15.01
CA GLU A 55 -3.73 40.39 14.05
C GLU A 55 -3.59 39.36 12.93
N VAL A 56 -4.71 38.93 12.35
CA VAL A 56 -4.78 38.00 11.24
C VAL A 56 -6.06 38.19 10.44
N PHE A 57 -6.03 37.97 9.13
CA PHE A 57 -7.19 38.17 8.26
C PHE A 57 -7.79 36.81 7.83
N TYR A 58 -9.11 36.73 7.85
CA TYR A 58 -9.89 35.57 7.39
C TYR A 58 -10.74 35.93 6.17
N GLU A 59 -10.86 34.99 5.20
CA GLU A 59 -11.76 35.08 4.06
C GLU A 59 -12.60 33.81 3.98
N GLY A 60 -13.93 33.93 4.04
CA GLY A 60 -14.83 32.76 4.04
C GLY A 60 -14.51 31.75 5.14
N GLY A 61 -14.21 32.25 6.34
CA GLY A 61 -13.85 31.45 7.50
C GLY A 61 -12.45 30.79 7.44
N LYS A 62 -11.69 30.98 6.36
CA LYS A 62 -10.35 30.45 6.20
C LYS A 62 -9.29 31.53 6.42
N LEU A 63 -8.16 31.13 7.00
CA LEU A 63 -7.01 32.01 7.17
C LEU A 63 -6.51 32.48 5.80
N SER A 64 -6.41 33.80 5.60
CA SER A 64 -6.00 34.40 4.33
C SER A 64 -4.74 35.27 4.42
N SER A 65 -4.28 35.60 5.64
CA SER A 65 -3.01 36.28 5.86
C SER A 65 -2.12 35.55 6.88
N GLU A 66 -0.83 35.94 6.92
CA GLU A 66 0.02 35.56 8.04
C GLU A 66 -0.33 36.42 9.26
N TYR A 67 0.02 35.93 10.48
CA TYR A 67 -0.17 36.66 11.72
C TYR A 67 0.83 37.85 11.80
N THR A 68 0.33 39.05 12.10
CA THR A 68 1.16 40.19 12.49
C THR A 68 1.16 40.27 14.02
N TYR A 69 2.33 40.18 14.64
CA TYR A 69 2.48 40.25 16.08
C TYR A 69 2.90 41.67 16.52
N PHE A 70 2.42 42.07 17.72
CA PHE A 70 2.68 43.40 18.26
C PHE A 70 3.36 43.30 19.63
N LYS A 71 4.11 44.36 19.98
CA LYS A 71 4.58 44.62 21.34
C LYS A 71 3.49 45.34 22.14
N LEU A 72 3.65 45.43 23.48
CA LEU A 72 2.71 46.15 24.34
C LEU A 72 2.54 47.63 23.98
N ASP A 73 3.53 48.25 23.34
CA ASP A 73 3.48 49.64 22.85
C ASP A 73 2.76 49.80 21.50
N GLY A 74 2.18 48.70 20.97
CA GLY A 74 1.48 48.68 19.68
C GLY A 74 2.40 48.64 18.46
N SER A 75 3.72 48.64 18.61
CA SER A 75 4.65 48.49 17.50
C SER A 75 4.72 47.00 17.06
N VAL A 76 5.00 46.76 15.75
CA VAL A 76 5.18 45.41 15.23
C VAL A 76 6.34 44.73 15.95
N LYS A 77 6.12 43.49 16.37
CA LYS A 77 7.10 42.71 17.08
C LYS A 77 8.13 42.16 16.10
N ASP A 78 9.36 42.59 16.23
CA ASP A 78 10.47 42.07 15.43
C ASP A 78 10.72 40.58 15.78
N PRO A 79 11.13 39.75 14.78
CA PRO A 79 11.59 38.40 15.04
C PRO A 79 12.78 38.40 16.01
N ILE A 80 12.81 37.47 16.94
CA ILE A 80 13.93 37.29 17.86
C ILE A 80 14.67 35.97 17.55
N PHE A 81 15.94 35.91 17.88
CA PHE A 81 16.69 34.68 17.82
C PHE A 81 16.03 33.62 18.70
N MET A 82 15.79 32.41 18.17
CA MET A 82 15.18 31.31 18.93
C MET A 82 16.04 30.94 20.13
N SER A 83 17.37 31.09 20.03
CA SER A 83 18.32 30.85 21.11
C SER A 83 18.15 31.77 22.32
N LEU A 84 17.44 32.92 22.16
CA LEU A 84 17.13 33.85 23.26
C LEU A 84 15.87 33.46 24.04
N LEU A 85 15.18 32.38 23.63
CA LEU A 85 14.04 31.86 24.36
C LEU A 85 14.53 30.88 25.44
N VAL A 86 14.01 31.07 26.65
CA VAL A 86 14.30 30.23 27.82
C VAL A 86 13.17 29.25 28.05
N ARG A 87 13.49 27.98 28.15
CA ARG A 87 12.52 26.94 28.48
C ARG A 87 12.39 26.79 29.99
N ARG A 88 11.17 26.90 30.53
CA ARG A 88 10.85 26.61 31.94
C ARG A 88 9.77 25.52 31.94
N GLY A 89 10.18 24.27 32.22
CA GLY A 89 9.31 23.11 31.97
C GLY A 89 9.07 22.90 30.46
N ASP A 90 7.82 22.76 30.06
CA ASP A 90 7.43 22.64 28.64
C ASP A 90 7.06 23.97 27.97
N VAL A 91 7.25 25.09 28.68
CA VAL A 91 6.85 26.42 28.21
C VAL A 91 8.09 27.26 27.86
N LEU A 92 8.04 27.97 26.72
CA LEU A 92 9.04 28.91 26.26
C LEU A 92 8.73 30.34 26.72
N TYR A 93 9.73 31.06 27.16
CA TYR A 93 9.65 32.43 27.61
C TYR A 93 10.76 33.28 26.96
N GLN A 94 10.54 34.56 26.80
CA GLN A 94 11.64 35.52 26.64
C GLN A 94 12.27 35.71 28.04
N GLU A 95 13.59 35.85 28.12
CA GLU A 95 14.36 35.76 29.38
C GLU A 95 13.79 36.55 30.55
N SER A 96 13.34 37.78 30.29
CA SER A 96 12.81 38.72 31.29
C SER A 96 11.26 38.74 31.42
N SER A 97 10.57 37.89 30.66
CA SER A 97 9.09 37.86 30.63
C SER A 97 8.51 36.79 31.55
N PRO A 98 7.47 37.11 32.36
CA PRO A 98 6.70 36.13 33.08
C PRO A 98 5.70 35.40 32.18
N GLU A 99 5.37 35.93 31.01
CA GLU A 99 4.37 35.39 30.07
C GLU A 99 4.99 34.41 29.09
N PRO A 100 4.26 33.34 28.74
CA PRO A 100 4.63 32.42 27.65
C PRO A 100 4.89 33.17 26.36
N TYR A 101 5.95 32.82 25.65
CA TYR A 101 6.33 33.52 24.45
C TYR A 101 5.28 33.46 23.36
N THR A 102 4.91 34.61 22.86
CA THR A 102 4.07 34.81 21.66
C THR A 102 4.80 35.79 20.72
N GLY A 103 5.04 35.37 19.50
CA GLY A 103 5.71 36.22 18.50
C GLY A 103 6.57 35.44 17.51
N PRO A 104 7.12 36.12 16.51
CA PRO A 104 7.97 35.56 15.49
C PRO A 104 9.38 35.24 16.04
N VAL A 105 9.98 34.18 15.48
CA VAL A 105 11.34 33.76 15.79
C VAL A 105 12.11 33.44 14.52
N PHE A 106 13.42 33.58 14.59
CA PHE A 106 14.32 33.14 13.53
C PHE A 106 15.61 32.58 14.09
N ASP A 107 16.38 31.92 13.25
CA ASP A 107 17.76 31.54 13.52
C ASP A 107 18.58 31.58 12.22
N ILE A 108 19.90 31.62 12.36
CA ILE A 108 20.85 31.70 11.23
C ILE A 108 21.94 30.64 11.37
N TRP A 109 22.46 30.20 10.24
CA TRP A 109 23.65 29.36 10.15
C TRP A 109 24.91 30.18 10.47
N GLU A 110 26.00 29.52 10.81
CA GLU A 110 27.29 30.18 11.05
C GLU A 110 27.77 31.06 9.90
N ASN A 111 27.37 30.73 8.67
CA ASN A 111 27.69 31.51 7.48
C ASN A 111 26.77 32.76 7.26
N GLY A 112 25.84 33.01 8.18
CA GLY A 112 24.91 34.14 8.15
C GLY A 112 23.62 33.92 7.33
N ASN A 113 23.48 32.79 6.65
CA ASN A 113 22.23 32.43 5.97
C ASN A 113 21.12 32.08 6.97
N LYS A 114 19.86 32.36 6.60
CA LYS A 114 18.71 31.91 7.41
C LYS A 114 18.76 30.38 7.62
N MET A 115 18.52 29.94 8.86
CA MET A 115 18.36 28.56 9.22
C MET A 115 16.90 28.21 9.41
N LEU A 116 16.16 29.05 10.11
CA LEU A 116 14.73 28.89 10.32
C LEU A 116 14.03 30.23 10.55
N GLU A 117 12.73 30.24 10.28
CA GLU A 117 11.81 31.29 10.73
C GLU A 117 10.44 30.68 11.02
N GLY A 118 9.70 31.28 11.95
CA GLY A 118 8.36 30.84 12.33
C GLY A 118 7.79 31.69 13.45
N SER A 119 6.70 31.21 14.04
CA SER A 119 6.04 31.92 15.11
C SER A 119 5.56 30.98 16.22
N TYR A 120 5.56 31.48 17.42
CA TYR A 120 4.92 30.88 18.59
C TYR A 120 3.71 31.68 19.02
N LYS A 121 2.68 31.00 19.50
CA LYS A 121 1.53 31.57 20.18
C LYS A 121 1.36 30.85 21.53
N ASN A 122 1.48 31.58 22.64
CA ASN A 122 1.47 30.99 23.97
C ASN A 122 2.42 29.79 24.10
N SER A 123 3.67 29.97 23.63
CA SER A 123 4.72 28.95 23.67
C SER A 123 4.54 27.72 22.79
N VAL A 124 3.45 27.60 22.00
CA VAL A 124 3.27 26.54 21.01
C VAL A 124 3.47 27.06 19.61
N LYS A 125 4.04 26.24 18.73
CA LYS A 125 4.21 26.60 17.31
C LYS A 125 2.85 26.94 16.69
N ASP A 126 2.78 28.06 15.98
CA ASP A 126 1.57 28.52 15.29
C ASP A 126 1.95 29.22 13.98
N GLY A 127 1.06 29.13 12.96
CA GLY A 127 1.34 29.71 11.64
C GLY A 127 2.39 28.94 10.83
N LYS A 128 2.93 29.62 9.83
CA LYS A 128 3.90 29.10 8.87
C LYS A 128 5.31 29.04 9.47
N TRP A 129 6.03 27.97 9.16
CA TRP A 129 7.43 27.75 9.49
C TRP A 129 8.20 27.43 8.22
N MET A 130 9.40 27.98 8.12
CA MET A 130 10.37 27.72 7.06
C MET A 130 11.72 27.34 7.68
N GLU A 131 12.38 26.36 7.08
CA GLU A 131 13.76 25.98 7.38
C GLU A 131 14.55 25.98 6.07
N TRP A 132 15.83 26.31 6.14
CA TRP A 132 16.74 26.39 5.01
C TRP A 132 18.03 25.62 5.28
N PHE A 133 18.56 25.01 4.25
CA PHE A 133 19.91 24.50 4.26
C PHE A 133 20.94 25.62 4.41
N ALA A 134 22.16 25.29 4.86
CA ALA A 134 23.25 26.25 5.00
C ALA A 134 23.64 26.90 3.66
N ASN A 135 23.34 26.29 2.52
CA ASN A 135 23.52 26.87 1.19
C ASN A 135 22.45 27.90 0.81
N GLY A 136 21.46 28.16 1.67
CA GLY A 136 20.36 29.09 1.46
C GLY A 136 19.16 28.54 0.67
N GLN A 137 19.21 27.30 0.22
CA GLN A 137 18.06 26.65 -0.41
C GLN A 137 17.01 26.28 0.67
N PRO A 138 15.70 26.32 0.34
CA PRO A 138 14.66 25.81 1.23
C PRO A 138 14.93 24.35 1.61
N GLU A 139 14.73 24.01 2.90
CA GLU A 139 14.79 22.63 3.40
C GLU A 139 13.39 22.10 3.72
N ARG A 140 12.61 22.90 4.48
CA ARG A 140 11.24 22.52 4.87
C ARG A 140 10.35 23.74 4.96
N GLN A 141 9.10 23.56 4.55
CA GLN A 141 7.99 24.47 4.82
C GLN A 141 6.88 23.68 5.50
N TYR A 142 6.37 24.21 6.59
CA TYR A 142 5.29 23.56 7.32
C TYR A 142 4.47 24.57 8.09
N SER A 143 3.26 24.16 8.49
CA SER A 143 2.35 25.03 9.22
C SER A 143 1.81 24.32 10.46
N TYR A 144 1.55 25.10 11.48
CA TYR A 144 0.94 24.68 12.73
C TYR A 144 -0.31 25.50 13.03
N ARG A 145 -1.25 24.87 13.72
CA ARG A 145 -2.37 25.53 14.36
C ARG A 145 -2.47 24.99 15.78
N HIS A 146 -2.36 25.89 16.78
CA HIS A 146 -2.39 25.52 18.21
C HIS A 146 -1.42 24.37 18.56
N GLY A 147 -0.22 24.38 18.03
CA GLY A 147 0.82 23.37 18.26
C GLY A 147 0.67 22.09 17.47
N LEU A 148 -0.40 21.90 16.71
CA LEU A 148 -0.60 20.73 15.85
C LEU A 148 -0.25 21.06 14.40
N LYS A 149 0.41 20.12 13.69
CA LYS A 149 0.63 20.25 12.25
C LYS A 149 -0.70 20.46 11.55
N HIS A 150 -0.80 21.50 10.71
CA HIS A 150 -2.03 21.84 10.01
C HIS A 150 -1.73 22.59 8.71
N GLY A 151 -2.38 22.23 7.60
CA GLY A 151 -2.14 22.83 6.30
C GLY A 151 -0.94 22.24 5.59
N TYR A 152 -0.36 23.00 4.68
CA TYR A 152 0.67 22.57 3.75
C TYR A 152 1.97 22.18 4.45
N TRP A 153 2.57 21.07 3.97
CA TRP A 153 3.89 20.56 4.32
C TRP A 153 4.69 20.34 3.05
N ALA A 154 5.91 20.81 3.01
CA ALA A 154 6.84 20.53 1.92
C ALA A 154 8.27 20.37 2.46
N GLU A 155 9.04 19.51 1.80
CA GLU A 155 10.46 19.34 2.02
C GLU A 155 11.18 19.32 0.68
N TRP A 156 12.42 19.81 0.65
CA TRP A 156 13.26 19.87 -0.54
C TRP A 156 14.54 19.09 -0.33
N HIS A 157 15.10 18.62 -1.40
CA HIS A 157 16.48 18.15 -1.47
C HIS A 157 17.44 19.34 -1.40
N ASP A 158 18.68 19.09 -1.06
CA ASP A 158 19.76 20.12 -0.99
C ASP A 158 20.09 20.77 -2.35
N ASN A 159 19.63 20.15 -3.45
CA ASN A 159 19.70 20.72 -4.80
C ASN A 159 18.52 21.66 -5.15
N GLY A 160 17.62 21.92 -4.21
CA GLY A 160 16.46 22.80 -4.34
C GLY A 160 15.23 22.20 -5.00
N LEU A 161 15.26 20.92 -5.42
CA LEU A 161 14.11 20.22 -5.96
C LEU A 161 13.23 19.68 -4.82
N LEU A 162 11.89 19.67 -5.02
CA LEU A 162 10.96 19.09 -4.07
C LEU A 162 11.32 17.62 -3.78
N ARG A 163 11.23 17.26 -2.49
CA ARG A 163 11.39 15.90 -1.96
C ARG A 163 10.06 15.31 -1.54
N ILE A 164 9.25 16.09 -0.83
CA ILE A 164 7.95 15.69 -0.30
C ILE A 164 7.03 16.89 -0.30
N GLU A 165 5.76 16.69 -0.63
CA GLU A 165 4.69 17.64 -0.29
C GLU A 165 3.40 16.93 0.07
N GLY A 166 2.58 17.59 0.88
CA GLY A 166 1.27 17.13 1.30
C GLY A 166 0.60 18.10 2.25
N ASN A 167 -0.46 17.66 2.89
CA ASN A 167 -1.18 18.45 3.86
C ASN A 167 -1.41 17.65 5.15
N TYR A 168 -1.40 18.38 6.27
CA TYR A 168 -1.84 17.90 7.56
C TYR A 168 -3.18 18.51 7.94
N ASN A 169 -4.01 17.75 8.62
CA ASN A 169 -5.20 18.24 9.28
C ASN A 169 -5.17 17.81 10.77
N ASN A 170 -5.01 18.81 11.67
CA ASN A 170 -4.92 18.57 13.12
C ASN A 170 -3.93 17.46 13.51
N GLY A 171 -2.71 17.52 12.98
CA GLY A 171 -1.61 16.61 13.27
C GLY A 171 -1.59 15.31 12.48
N LYS A 172 -2.58 15.07 11.60
CA LYS A 172 -2.70 13.85 10.79
C LYS A 172 -2.55 14.19 9.31
N GLU A 173 -1.90 13.29 8.56
CA GLU A 173 -1.83 13.41 7.11
C GLU A 173 -3.24 13.38 6.51
N ASP A 174 -3.50 14.30 5.55
CA ASP A 174 -4.78 14.40 4.86
C ASP A 174 -4.57 14.77 3.39
N GLY A 175 -5.35 14.18 2.48
CA GLY A 175 -5.20 14.37 1.04
C GLY A 175 -4.02 13.64 0.43
N THR A 176 -3.57 14.11 -0.73
CA THR A 176 -2.49 13.48 -1.50
C THR A 176 -1.13 13.96 -1.03
N TRP A 177 -0.24 13.02 -0.76
CA TRP A 177 1.17 13.23 -0.49
C TRP A 177 1.99 12.76 -1.68
N THR A 178 2.87 13.62 -2.18
CA THR A 178 3.76 13.33 -3.30
C THR A 178 5.21 13.34 -2.85
N TYR A 179 5.99 12.41 -3.34
CA TYR A 179 7.40 12.24 -3.05
C TYR A 179 8.17 12.23 -4.36
N TRP A 180 9.39 12.79 -4.38
CA TRP A 180 10.24 12.88 -5.55
C TRP A 180 11.65 12.40 -5.25
N TYR A 181 12.26 11.80 -6.24
CA TYR A 181 13.68 11.52 -6.26
C TYR A 181 14.50 12.83 -6.34
N PRO A 182 15.80 12.81 -5.95
CA PRO A 182 16.68 13.97 -6.12
C PRO A 182 16.80 14.47 -7.57
N SER A 183 16.48 13.63 -8.55
CA SER A 183 16.39 13.98 -9.97
C SER A 183 15.19 14.87 -10.33
N GLY A 184 14.21 15.05 -9.42
CA GLY A 184 12.95 15.74 -9.65
C GLY A 184 11.85 14.85 -10.26
N GLN A 185 12.12 13.59 -10.53
CA GLN A 185 11.12 12.64 -10.97
C GLN A 185 10.27 12.15 -9.79
N LYS A 186 8.98 11.88 -10.03
CA LYS A 186 8.10 11.32 -9.00
C LYS A 186 8.59 9.95 -8.54
N GLU A 187 8.63 9.75 -7.23
CA GLU A 187 8.91 8.48 -6.58
C GLU A 187 7.62 7.79 -6.14
N LYS A 188 6.76 8.55 -5.45
CA LYS A 188 5.54 8.00 -4.85
C LYS A 188 4.46 9.07 -4.73
N MET A 189 3.21 8.66 -4.95
CA MET A 189 2.01 9.40 -4.54
C MET A 189 1.14 8.50 -3.68
N VAL A 190 0.63 9.04 -2.58
CA VAL A 190 -0.24 8.29 -1.66
C VAL A 190 -1.33 9.22 -1.11
N THR A 191 -2.55 8.72 -1.02
CA THR A 191 -3.69 9.47 -0.47
C THR A 191 -3.99 9.01 0.94
N PHE A 192 -4.07 10.00 1.85
CA PHE A 192 -4.41 9.81 3.25
C PHE A 192 -5.75 10.44 3.59
N LYS A 193 -6.41 9.90 4.59
CA LYS A 193 -7.50 10.52 5.31
C LYS A 193 -7.32 10.25 6.80
N ASP A 194 -7.29 11.32 7.58
CA ASP A 194 -7.08 11.25 9.04
C ASP A 194 -5.86 10.43 9.47
N GLY A 195 -4.76 10.47 8.70
CA GLY A 195 -3.51 9.74 8.93
C GLY A 195 -3.50 8.28 8.43
N TRP A 196 -4.57 7.81 7.78
CA TRP A 196 -4.70 6.46 7.26
C TRP A 196 -4.67 6.43 5.73
N TRP A 197 -4.08 5.40 5.15
CA TRP A 197 -4.15 5.18 3.71
C TRP A 197 -5.59 5.01 3.27
N ASN A 198 -6.07 5.93 2.46
CA ASN A 198 -7.43 5.95 1.96
C ASN A 198 -7.45 6.55 0.56
N GLY A 199 -7.47 5.72 -0.45
CA GLY A 199 -7.35 6.10 -1.84
C GLY A 199 -6.20 5.41 -2.55
N ARG A 200 -5.66 6.06 -3.55
CA ARG A 200 -4.66 5.50 -4.46
C ARG A 200 -3.24 5.67 -3.91
N LEU A 201 -2.41 4.65 -4.09
CA LEU A 201 -0.97 4.68 -3.93
C LEU A 201 -0.32 4.30 -5.25
N GLN A 202 0.57 5.16 -5.74
CA GLN A 202 1.33 4.96 -6.96
C GLN A 202 2.83 5.12 -6.66
N LYS A 203 3.65 4.28 -7.28
CA LYS A 203 5.12 4.42 -7.23
C LYS A 203 5.72 4.34 -8.62
N TRP A 204 6.85 4.97 -8.79
CA TRP A 204 7.62 5.00 -10.03
C TRP A 204 9.05 4.58 -9.77
N PHE A 205 9.66 3.94 -10.73
CA PHE A 205 11.10 3.72 -10.78
C PHE A 205 11.84 5.05 -11.03
N LEU A 206 13.12 5.08 -10.74
CA LEU A 206 13.98 6.24 -11.03
C LEU A 206 13.99 6.58 -12.53
N SER A 207 13.74 5.61 -13.41
CA SER A 207 13.55 5.80 -14.84
C SER A 207 12.28 6.60 -15.22
N GLY A 208 11.38 6.84 -14.25
CA GLY A 208 10.07 7.46 -14.47
C GLY A 208 8.97 6.49 -14.90
N GLN A 209 9.29 5.22 -15.13
CA GLN A 209 8.30 4.18 -15.43
C GLN A 209 7.49 3.86 -14.17
N MET A 210 6.19 3.55 -14.35
CA MET A 210 5.33 3.15 -13.23
C MET A 210 5.80 1.82 -12.64
N MET A 211 5.87 1.73 -11.31
CA MET A 211 6.24 0.54 -10.55
C MET A 211 5.02 -0.17 -9.98
N GLU A 212 4.14 0.59 -9.33
CA GLU A 212 2.90 0.07 -8.75
C GLU A 212 1.77 1.10 -8.76
N ASP A 213 0.54 0.59 -8.84
CA ASP A 213 -0.70 1.35 -8.77
C ASP A 213 -1.73 0.52 -8.01
N ILE A 214 -1.99 0.92 -6.78
CA ILE A 214 -2.81 0.15 -5.84
C ILE A 214 -3.75 1.08 -5.08
N SER A 215 -4.82 0.53 -4.52
CA SER A 215 -5.83 1.33 -3.84
C SER A 215 -6.25 0.72 -2.51
N TYR A 216 -6.51 1.60 -1.57
CA TYR A 216 -7.00 1.26 -0.23
C TYR A 216 -8.26 2.05 0.09
N LYS A 217 -9.12 1.47 0.90
CA LYS A 217 -10.20 2.16 1.58
C LYS A 217 -10.07 1.87 3.09
N GLU A 218 -9.79 2.93 3.88
CA GLU A 218 -9.57 2.77 5.33
C GLU A 218 -8.56 1.66 5.68
N GLN A 219 -7.39 1.68 4.99
CA GLN A 219 -6.31 0.68 5.08
C GLN A 219 -6.65 -0.72 4.53
N VAL A 220 -7.88 -0.95 4.07
CA VAL A 220 -8.30 -2.21 3.49
C VAL A 220 -7.99 -2.23 1.99
N PRO A 221 -7.31 -3.25 1.45
CA PRO A 221 -7.08 -3.39 0.02
C PRO A 221 -8.38 -3.43 -0.78
N VAL A 222 -8.48 -2.63 -1.85
CA VAL A 222 -9.66 -2.62 -2.75
C VAL A 222 -9.25 -2.44 -4.20
N GLY A 223 -10.12 -2.92 -5.10
CA GLY A 223 -9.99 -2.70 -6.54
C GLY A 223 -8.86 -3.47 -7.20
N ASN A 224 -8.44 -2.98 -8.34
CA ASN A 224 -7.42 -3.63 -9.17
C ASN A 224 -6.04 -3.06 -8.86
N TRP A 225 -5.12 -3.90 -8.41
CA TRP A 225 -3.74 -3.59 -8.09
C TRP A 225 -2.84 -4.00 -9.23
N LYS A 226 -1.98 -3.09 -9.71
CA LYS A 226 -1.07 -3.33 -10.81
C LYS A 226 0.37 -3.05 -10.43
N TYR A 227 1.25 -3.90 -10.91
CA TYR A 227 2.70 -3.80 -10.74
C TYR A 227 3.37 -3.96 -12.10
N TRP A 228 4.45 -3.23 -12.32
CA TRP A 228 5.21 -3.27 -13.57
C TRP A 228 6.67 -3.58 -13.32
N PHE A 229 7.32 -4.12 -14.33
CA PHE A 229 8.76 -4.17 -14.42
C PHE A 229 9.30 -2.79 -14.82
N GLU A 230 10.60 -2.56 -14.58
CA GLU A 230 11.25 -1.30 -14.93
C GLU A 230 11.27 -1.04 -16.45
N ASN A 231 11.17 -2.08 -17.28
CA ASN A 231 11.00 -1.95 -18.74
C ASN A 231 9.59 -1.53 -19.17
N GLY A 232 8.69 -1.23 -18.23
CA GLY A 232 7.32 -0.79 -18.47
C GLY A 232 6.30 -1.91 -18.74
N GLN A 233 6.74 -3.16 -18.82
CA GLN A 233 5.82 -4.29 -19.00
C GLN A 233 5.07 -4.61 -17.71
N LEU A 234 3.80 -5.01 -17.84
CA LEU A 234 2.99 -5.45 -16.71
C LEU A 234 3.62 -6.69 -16.07
N LYS A 235 3.85 -6.63 -14.75
CA LYS A 235 4.43 -7.71 -13.95
C LYS A 235 3.35 -8.52 -13.26
N GLU A 236 2.36 -7.83 -12.71
CA GLU A 236 1.32 -8.48 -11.92
C GLU A 236 0.07 -7.63 -11.85
N GLU A 237 -1.09 -8.29 -11.83
CA GLU A 237 -2.40 -7.70 -11.63
C GLU A 237 -3.17 -8.54 -10.62
N ARG A 238 -3.74 -7.89 -9.60
CA ARG A 238 -4.52 -8.50 -8.51
C ARG A 238 -5.81 -7.72 -8.29
N ASN A 239 -6.88 -8.42 -8.03
CA ASN A 239 -8.15 -7.81 -7.66
C ASN A 239 -8.48 -8.09 -6.20
N TYR A 240 -8.98 -7.07 -5.52
CA TYR A 240 -9.44 -7.15 -4.15
C TYR A 240 -10.85 -6.60 -4.01
N ASP A 241 -11.67 -7.29 -3.24
CA ASP A 241 -12.96 -6.81 -2.77
C ASP A 241 -12.98 -6.84 -1.24
N ASN A 242 -13.12 -5.65 -0.62
CA ASN A 242 -13.14 -5.48 0.83
C ASN A 242 -12.02 -6.25 1.56
N GLY A 243 -10.78 -6.16 1.05
CA GLY A 243 -9.59 -6.78 1.63
C GLY A 243 -9.37 -8.24 1.25
N LEU A 244 -10.34 -8.88 0.60
CA LEU A 244 -10.23 -10.27 0.18
C LEU A 244 -9.82 -10.37 -1.28
N PRO A 245 -8.94 -11.32 -1.65
CA PRO A 245 -8.69 -11.65 -3.04
C PRO A 245 -9.99 -11.97 -3.78
N SER A 246 -10.16 -11.39 -4.98
CA SER A 246 -11.36 -11.56 -5.80
C SER A 246 -11.01 -11.54 -7.28
N GLY A 247 -11.71 -12.33 -8.10
CA GLY A 247 -11.48 -12.40 -9.53
C GLY A 247 -10.11 -12.91 -9.93
N ASP A 248 -9.67 -12.51 -11.12
CA ASP A 248 -8.41 -12.97 -11.69
C ASP A 248 -7.20 -12.26 -11.07
N TRP A 249 -6.18 -13.05 -10.70
CA TRP A 249 -4.83 -12.63 -10.38
C TRP A 249 -3.89 -13.14 -11.45
N VAL A 250 -3.16 -12.23 -12.09
CA VAL A 250 -2.31 -12.55 -13.24
C VAL A 250 -0.89 -12.08 -12.96
N GLN A 251 0.10 -12.92 -13.24
CA GLN A 251 1.50 -12.56 -13.18
C GLN A 251 2.19 -12.87 -14.50
N TYR A 252 3.15 -12.06 -14.88
CA TYR A 252 3.93 -12.18 -16.10
C TYR A 252 5.42 -12.35 -15.80
N TYR A 253 6.14 -12.96 -16.69
CA TYR A 253 7.60 -12.95 -16.76
C TYR A 253 8.08 -11.62 -17.35
N SER A 254 9.35 -11.28 -17.12
CA SER A 254 9.96 -10.06 -17.66
C SER A 254 10.08 -10.03 -19.20
N ASN A 255 9.92 -11.17 -19.87
CA ASN A 255 9.83 -11.28 -21.31
C ASN A 255 8.40 -11.12 -21.87
N GLY A 256 7.42 -10.82 -21.01
CA GLY A 256 6.03 -10.57 -21.36
C GLY A 256 5.13 -11.81 -21.44
N PHE A 257 5.67 -13.02 -21.37
CA PHE A 257 4.82 -14.20 -21.26
C PHE A 257 4.11 -14.30 -19.91
N MET A 258 2.88 -14.80 -19.93
CA MET A 258 2.10 -15.05 -18.71
C MET A 258 2.80 -16.13 -17.88
N LYS A 259 2.93 -15.89 -16.57
CA LYS A 259 3.52 -16.83 -15.62
C LYS A 259 2.45 -17.65 -14.91
N HIS A 260 1.39 -16.98 -14.45
CA HIS A 260 0.20 -17.65 -13.96
C HIS A 260 -1.04 -16.74 -14.08
N LYS A 261 -2.18 -17.40 -14.19
CA LYS A 261 -3.50 -16.83 -14.01
C LYS A 261 -4.26 -17.70 -13.02
N ILE A 262 -4.68 -17.12 -11.93
CA ILE A 262 -5.39 -17.77 -10.83
C ILE A 262 -6.65 -16.97 -10.53
N ASN A 263 -7.70 -17.64 -10.09
CA ASN A 263 -8.97 -17.00 -9.78
C ASN A 263 -9.33 -17.19 -8.31
N TYR A 264 -9.90 -16.14 -7.72
CA TYR A 264 -10.39 -16.14 -6.36
C TYR A 264 -11.85 -15.71 -6.31
N ASN A 265 -12.62 -16.29 -5.40
CA ASN A 265 -13.95 -15.84 -5.03
C ASN A 265 -13.99 -15.60 -3.52
N SER A 266 -14.18 -14.34 -3.11
CA SER A 266 -14.27 -13.96 -1.69
C SER A 266 -13.14 -14.54 -0.83
N GLY A 267 -11.89 -14.44 -1.32
CA GLY A 267 -10.67 -14.87 -0.63
C GLY A 267 -10.31 -16.35 -0.76
N LYS A 268 -11.16 -17.17 -1.39
CA LYS A 268 -10.92 -18.59 -1.62
C LYS A 268 -10.52 -18.84 -3.07
N GLU A 269 -9.68 -19.86 -3.25
CA GLU A 269 -9.37 -20.36 -4.59
C GLU A 269 -10.67 -20.83 -5.27
N ASP A 270 -10.90 -20.36 -6.50
CA ASP A 270 -12.09 -20.75 -7.27
C ASP A 270 -11.77 -20.79 -8.76
N GLY A 271 -12.46 -21.70 -9.49
CA GLY A 271 -12.27 -21.83 -10.92
C GLY A 271 -10.92 -22.38 -11.34
N LYS A 272 -10.48 -21.95 -12.50
CA LYS A 272 -9.32 -22.48 -13.21
C LYS A 272 -8.06 -21.71 -12.88
N TRP A 273 -7.00 -22.42 -12.45
CA TRP A 273 -5.66 -21.91 -12.21
C TRP A 273 -4.72 -22.47 -13.27
N VAL A 274 -4.01 -21.59 -13.98
CA VAL A 274 -3.10 -21.97 -15.04
C VAL A 274 -1.73 -21.34 -14.79
N TYR A 275 -0.70 -22.15 -14.95
CA TYR A 275 0.71 -21.74 -14.86
C TYR A 275 1.39 -22.02 -16.19
N TRP A 276 2.34 -21.18 -16.56
CA TRP A 276 3.15 -21.31 -17.77
C TRP A 276 4.62 -21.25 -17.43
N TYR A 277 5.43 -21.80 -18.29
CA TYR A 277 6.87 -21.60 -18.34
C TYR A 277 7.19 -20.23 -18.99
N ASP A 278 8.44 -19.79 -18.84
CA ASP A 278 8.94 -18.54 -19.40
C ASP A 278 9.04 -18.53 -20.94
N ASN A 279 8.96 -19.70 -21.59
CA ASN A 279 8.81 -19.87 -23.02
C ASN A 279 7.36 -19.82 -23.52
N GLY A 280 6.39 -19.56 -22.63
CA GLY A 280 4.96 -19.46 -22.93
C GLY A 280 4.20 -20.79 -22.97
N GLN A 281 4.88 -21.93 -22.81
CA GLN A 281 4.22 -23.22 -22.77
C GLN A 281 3.52 -23.46 -21.42
N LYS A 282 2.37 -24.18 -21.43
CA LYS A 282 1.68 -24.53 -20.18
C LYS A 282 2.56 -25.40 -19.30
N LYS A 283 2.58 -25.08 -17.99
CA LYS A 283 3.26 -25.83 -16.95
C LYS A 283 2.28 -26.64 -16.10
N GLU A 284 1.19 -26.01 -15.66
CA GLU A 284 0.17 -26.65 -14.83
C GLU A 284 -1.21 -26.04 -15.11
N GLU A 285 -2.24 -26.87 -14.96
CA GLU A 285 -3.64 -26.47 -14.97
C GLU A 285 -4.35 -27.19 -13.83
N LYS A 286 -5.03 -26.42 -12.97
CA LYS A 286 -5.72 -26.88 -11.75
C LYS A 286 -7.11 -26.29 -11.70
N ASN A 287 -8.05 -26.98 -11.06
CA ASN A 287 -9.37 -26.45 -10.81
C ASN A 287 -9.67 -26.50 -9.32
N PHE A 288 -10.32 -25.46 -8.85
CA PHE A 288 -10.78 -25.31 -7.48
C PHE A 288 -12.25 -24.90 -7.47
N VAL A 289 -12.97 -25.31 -6.43
CA VAL A 289 -14.31 -24.83 -6.12
C VAL A 289 -14.35 -24.55 -4.63
N ASP A 290 -14.61 -23.28 -4.27
CA ASP A 290 -14.71 -22.82 -2.88
C ASP A 290 -13.51 -23.23 -2.01
N GLY A 291 -12.27 -23.11 -2.56
CA GLY A 291 -11.00 -23.45 -1.90
C GLY A 291 -10.61 -24.91 -1.94
N LYS A 292 -11.42 -25.80 -2.52
CA LYS A 292 -11.16 -27.22 -2.59
C LYS A 292 -10.71 -27.66 -3.98
N LYS A 293 -9.80 -28.61 -4.03
CA LYS A 293 -9.38 -29.25 -5.29
C LYS A 293 -10.56 -29.95 -5.93
N GLU A 294 -10.81 -29.65 -7.20
CA GLU A 294 -11.94 -30.19 -7.94
C GLU A 294 -11.55 -30.54 -9.37
N GLY A 295 -12.15 -31.57 -9.93
CA GLY A 295 -12.01 -31.95 -11.32
C GLY A 295 -10.61 -32.39 -11.73
N LYS A 296 -10.25 -32.04 -12.95
CA LYS A 296 -9.03 -32.47 -13.63
C LYS A 296 -7.87 -31.51 -13.39
N TRP A 297 -6.71 -32.03 -12.95
CA TRP A 297 -5.45 -31.35 -12.81
C TRP A 297 -4.44 -31.95 -13.77
N GLN A 298 -3.68 -31.09 -14.47
CA GLN A 298 -2.71 -31.50 -15.47
C GLN A 298 -1.40 -30.73 -15.29
N SER A 299 -0.28 -31.37 -15.62
CA SER A 299 0.99 -30.71 -15.77
C SER A 299 1.75 -31.20 -17.02
N TRP A 300 2.68 -30.37 -17.46
CA TRP A 300 3.48 -30.59 -18.66
C TRP A 300 4.94 -30.30 -18.37
N PHE A 301 5.82 -30.93 -19.12
CA PHE A 301 7.23 -30.58 -19.17
C PHE A 301 7.42 -29.30 -20.00
N ILE A 302 8.63 -28.72 -19.92
CA ILE A 302 8.96 -27.45 -20.59
C ILE A 302 8.93 -27.55 -22.13
N ASP A 303 9.04 -28.75 -22.70
CA ASP A 303 8.89 -29.05 -24.12
C ASP A 303 7.42 -29.21 -24.56
N GLY A 304 6.48 -29.11 -23.62
CA GLY A 304 5.04 -29.27 -23.84
C GLY A 304 4.53 -30.72 -23.75
N ALA A 305 5.40 -31.70 -23.54
CA ALA A 305 4.97 -33.08 -23.30
C ALA A 305 4.19 -33.20 -21.98
N ARG A 306 3.22 -34.11 -21.94
CA ARG A 306 2.44 -34.35 -20.71
C ARG A 306 3.31 -34.92 -19.61
N LYS A 307 3.18 -34.39 -18.38
CA LYS A 307 3.86 -34.87 -17.18
C LYS A 307 2.92 -35.60 -16.23
N GLU A 308 1.74 -35.02 -15.97
CA GLU A 308 0.78 -35.61 -15.04
C GLU A 308 -0.67 -35.28 -15.45
N GLU A 309 -1.56 -36.21 -15.10
CA GLU A 309 -3.01 -36.02 -15.13
C GLU A 309 -3.62 -36.64 -13.87
N ARG A 310 -4.32 -35.84 -13.09
CA ARG A 310 -4.91 -36.18 -11.80
C ARG A 310 -6.36 -35.73 -11.75
N HIS A 311 -7.18 -36.41 -10.96
CA HIS A 311 -8.58 -36.03 -10.73
C HIS A 311 -8.84 -35.94 -9.24
N TYR A 312 -9.58 -34.90 -8.88
CA TYR A 312 -10.00 -34.63 -7.50
C TYR A 312 -11.50 -34.39 -7.43
N LEU A 313 -12.08 -34.74 -6.28
CA LEU A 313 -13.46 -34.41 -5.89
C LEU A 313 -13.40 -33.97 -4.42
N ASN A 314 -13.68 -32.71 -4.13
CA ASN A 314 -13.62 -32.15 -2.77
C ASN A 314 -12.31 -32.51 -2.05
N ASP A 315 -11.14 -32.21 -2.62
CA ASP A 315 -9.78 -32.53 -2.15
C ASP A 315 -9.39 -33.99 -2.18
N LEU A 316 -10.32 -34.90 -2.36
CA LEU A 316 -10.05 -36.33 -2.38
C LEU A 316 -9.60 -36.80 -3.76
N LYS A 317 -8.55 -37.62 -3.80
CA LYS A 317 -8.10 -38.24 -5.04
C LYS A 317 -9.21 -39.15 -5.58
N THR A 318 -9.51 -39.05 -6.89
CA THR A 318 -10.52 -39.83 -7.57
C THR A 318 -10.11 -40.18 -9.00
N GLY A 319 -10.78 -41.11 -9.64
CA GLY A 319 -10.59 -41.43 -11.05
C GLY A 319 -9.22 -41.98 -11.40
N LEU A 320 -8.88 -41.85 -12.69
CA LEU A 320 -7.63 -42.36 -13.23
C LEU A 320 -6.55 -41.29 -13.16
N TRP A 321 -5.43 -41.58 -12.51
CA TRP A 321 -4.23 -40.76 -12.43
C TRP A 321 -3.19 -41.32 -13.36
N LYS A 322 -2.51 -40.42 -14.13
CA LYS A 322 -1.46 -40.76 -15.08
C LYS A 322 -0.23 -39.88 -14.77
N GLU A 323 0.93 -40.53 -14.78
CA GLU A 323 2.23 -39.88 -14.66
C GLU A 323 3.12 -40.33 -15.83
N TRP A 324 3.77 -39.39 -16.49
CA TRP A 324 4.74 -39.65 -17.55
C TRP A 324 6.10 -39.18 -17.07
N TYR A 325 7.08 -40.05 -17.24
CA TYR A 325 8.46 -39.76 -16.89
C TYR A 325 9.26 -39.42 -18.14
N GLU A 326 10.47 -38.91 -17.95
CA GLU A 326 11.42 -38.79 -19.05
C GLU A 326 11.60 -40.12 -19.76
N LEU A 327 11.91 -40.11 -21.04
CA LEU A 327 12.08 -41.29 -21.88
C LEU A 327 10.80 -42.14 -22.09
N GLN A 328 9.60 -41.52 -22.05
CA GLN A 328 8.29 -42.11 -22.34
C GLN A 328 7.79 -43.19 -21.36
N ALA A 329 8.52 -43.51 -20.29
CA ALA A 329 7.99 -44.36 -19.23
C ALA A 329 6.74 -43.69 -18.60
N ARG A 330 5.78 -44.50 -18.22
CA ARG A 330 4.53 -43.96 -17.62
C ARG A 330 4.00 -44.86 -16.52
N GLU A 331 3.14 -44.28 -15.69
CA GLU A 331 2.37 -45.01 -14.66
C GLU A 331 0.92 -44.54 -14.67
N GLU A 332 -0.01 -45.49 -14.48
CA GLU A 332 -1.44 -45.23 -14.30
C GLU A 332 -1.91 -45.88 -13.00
N ARG A 333 -2.67 -45.10 -12.22
CA ARG A 333 -3.25 -45.54 -10.94
C ARG A 333 -4.70 -45.09 -10.83
N ARG A 334 -5.56 -45.90 -10.26
CA ARG A 334 -6.95 -45.52 -10.05
C ARG A 334 -7.22 -45.26 -8.58
N TYR A 335 -7.97 -44.21 -8.31
CA TYR A 335 -8.34 -43.79 -6.95
C TYR A 335 -9.85 -43.71 -6.81
N ARG A 336 -10.35 -44.00 -5.58
CA ARG A 336 -11.71 -43.77 -5.13
C ARG A 336 -11.67 -43.25 -3.69
N ASN A 337 -12.31 -42.09 -3.44
CA ASN A 337 -12.37 -41.47 -2.11
C ASN A 337 -11.00 -41.37 -1.41
N GLY A 338 -9.97 -40.92 -2.14
CA GLY A 338 -8.62 -40.74 -1.64
C GLY A 338 -7.73 -41.96 -1.56
N LYS A 339 -8.28 -43.17 -1.74
CA LYS A 339 -7.54 -44.42 -1.66
C LYS A 339 -7.32 -45.05 -3.04
N LEU A 340 -6.21 -45.78 -3.21
CA LEU A 340 -6.00 -46.64 -4.39
C LEU A 340 -7.13 -47.68 -4.47
N ASP A 341 -7.84 -47.71 -5.59
CA ASP A 341 -8.96 -48.63 -5.82
C ASP A 341 -9.14 -48.82 -7.31
N GLY A 342 -8.83 -50.04 -7.79
CA GLY A 342 -8.81 -50.43 -9.20
C GLY A 342 -7.42 -50.67 -9.74
N ALA A 343 -7.31 -50.69 -11.06
CA ALA A 343 -6.07 -51.04 -11.77
C ALA A 343 -4.92 -50.05 -11.54
N ARG A 344 -3.71 -50.62 -11.41
CA ARG A 344 -2.44 -49.92 -11.50
C ARG A 344 -1.60 -50.54 -12.60
N ARG A 345 -0.94 -49.71 -13.44
CA ARG A 345 -0.03 -50.15 -14.48
C ARG A 345 1.17 -49.24 -14.55
N LYS A 346 2.32 -49.86 -14.81
CA LYS A 346 3.59 -49.18 -15.12
C LYS A 346 4.13 -49.67 -16.45
N TRP A 347 4.80 -48.80 -17.17
CA TRP A 347 5.42 -49.13 -18.46
C TRP A 347 6.90 -48.76 -18.47
N TYR A 348 7.66 -49.56 -19.20
CA TYR A 348 9.03 -49.21 -19.59
C TYR A 348 9.05 -48.04 -20.60
N SER A 349 10.23 -47.49 -20.84
CA SER A 349 10.43 -46.46 -21.82
C SER A 349 10.16 -46.88 -23.28
N ASN A 350 10.33 -48.18 -23.59
CA ASN A 350 9.97 -48.79 -24.86
C ASN A 350 8.48 -49.02 -25.10
N GLY A 351 7.63 -48.62 -24.11
CA GLY A 351 6.17 -48.75 -24.18
C GLY A 351 5.60 -50.11 -23.74
N GLN A 352 6.44 -51.12 -23.41
CA GLN A 352 6.01 -52.37 -22.87
C GLN A 352 5.56 -52.21 -21.40
N ILE A 353 4.54 -53.00 -20.99
CA ILE A 353 4.12 -53.04 -19.58
C ILE A 353 5.28 -53.60 -18.74
N LYS A 354 5.58 -52.93 -17.63
CA LYS A 354 6.55 -53.34 -16.62
C LYS A 354 5.88 -54.09 -15.48
N GLU A 355 4.76 -53.58 -15.00
CA GLU A 355 3.97 -54.21 -13.95
C GLU A 355 2.51 -53.84 -14.09
N GLU A 356 1.62 -54.76 -13.76
CA GLU A 356 0.20 -54.47 -13.60
C GLU A 356 -0.39 -55.23 -12.45
N GLY A 357 -1.41 -54.64 -11.81
CA GLY A 357 -2.16 -55.25 -10.71
C GLY A 357 -3.34 -54.39 -10.34
N SER A 358 -3.97 -54.70 -9.24
CA SER A 358 -5.09 -53.90 -8.74
C SER A 358 -5.05 -53.67 -7.23
N TYR A 359 -5.75 -52.64 -6.81
CA TYR A 359 -5.97 -52.31 -5.42
C TYR A 359 -7.45 -52.34 -5.07
N SER A 360 -7.76 -52.67 -3.82
CA SER A 360 -9.08 -52.51 -3.22
C SER A 360 -8.93 -51.80 -1.88
N ASN A 361 -9.57 -50.61 -1.74
CA ASN A 361 -9.48 -49.78 -0.53
C ASN A 361 -8.04 -49.51 -0.03
N GLY A 362 -7.08 -49.28 -0.94
CA GLY A 362 -5.68 -48.96 -0.64
C GLY A 362 -4.77 -50.17 -0.40
N LYS A 363 -5.29 -51.39 -0.48
CA LYS A 363 -4.50 -52.61 -0.35
C LYS A 363 -4.43 -53.34 -1.69
N GLU A 364 -3.28 -53.93 -1.97
CA GLU A 364 -3.11 -54.78 -3.15
C GLU A 364 -4.09 -55.92 -3.12
N ASN A 365 -4.68 -56.25 -4.28
CA ASN A 365 -5.71 -57.26 -4.41
C ASN A 365 -5.70 -57.87 -5.80
N GLY A 366 -5.99 -59.20 -5.89
CA GLY A 366 -6.02 -59.95 -7.13
C GLY A 366 -4.64 -60.26 -7.70
N ARG A 367 -4.58 -60.46 -9.01
CA ARG A 367 -3.35 -60.88 -9.70
C ARG A 367 -2.44 -59.67 -9.96
N TRP A 368 -1.14 -59.79 -9.57
CA TRP A 368 -0.06 -58.91 -9.89
C TRP A 368 0.91 -59.59 -10.83
N THR A 369 1.23 -58.96 -11.95
CA THR A 369 2.12 -59.50 -12.99
C THR A 369 3.23 -58.49 -13.27
N TYR A 370 4.45 -59.01 -13.31
CA TYR A 370 5.67 -58.28 -13.63
C TYR A 370 6.23 -58.80 -14.95
N TYR A 371 6.75 -57.91 -15.77
CA TYR A 371 7.20 -58.23 -17.12
C TYR A 371 8.65 -57.76 -17.31
N LEU A 372 9.38 -58.47 -18.14
CA LEU A 372 10.68 -58.03 -18.68
C LEU A 372 10.47 -56.94 -19.77
N GLU A 373 11.50 -56.18 -20.08
CA GLU A 373 11.45 -55.19 -21.19
C GLU A 373 11.11 -55.80 -22.54
N SER A 374 11.32 -57.13 -22.73
CA SER A 374 10.91 -57.87 -23.91
C SER A 374 9.38 -58.12 -23.99
N GLY A 375 8.63 -57.79 -22.93
CA GLY A 375 7.22 -58.05 -22.82
C GLY A 375 6.85 -59.45 -22.31
N LYS A 376 7.85 -60.33 -22.09
CA LYS A 376 7.62 -61.65 -21.47
C LYS A 376 7.31 -61.49 -19.99
N VAL A 377 6.42 -62.36 -19.47
CA VAL A 377 6.12 -62.42 -18.03
C VAL A 377 7.36 -62.86 -17.27
N GLU A 378 7.79 -62.08 -16.29
CA GLU A 378 8.86 -62.44 -15.39
C GLU A 378 8.35 -63.22 -14.18
N THR A 379 7.27 -62.74 -13.56
CA THR A 379 6.63 -63.40 -12.42
C THR A 379 5.19 -62.91 -12.23
N SER A 380 4.38 -63.73 -11.55
CA SER A 380 3.00 -63.40 -11.21
C SER A 380 2.64 -63.87 -9.83
N TYR A 381 1.85 -63.09 -9.10
CA TYR A 381 1.36 -63.44 -7.77
C TYR A 381 -0.15 -63.17 -7.68
N GLU A 382 -0.86 -64.03 -6.94
CA GLU A 382 -2.25 -63.84 -6.56
C GLU A 382 -2.31 -63.38 -5.09
N ILE A 383 -2.99 -62.27 -4.85
CA ILE A 383 -3.16 -61.69 -3.52
C ILE A 383 -4.63 -61.76 -3.15
N LYS A 384 -4.96 -62.51 -2.08
CA LYS A 384 -6.31 -62.63 -1.50
C LYS A 384 -6.25 -62.28 -0.02
N GLY A 385 -6.66 -61.08 0.34
CA GLY A 385 -6.54 -60.57 1.73
C GLY A 385 -5.08 -60.46 2.17
N ASN A 386 -4.65 -61.27 3.16
CA ASN A 386 -3.27 -61.32 3.64
C ASN A 386 -2.45 -62.47 3.04
N PHE A 387 -3.02 -63.24 2.10
CA PHE A 387 -2.36 -64.39 1.50
C PHE A 387 -1.75 -64.00 0.15
N LEU A 388 -0.50 -64.39 -0.05
CA LEU A 388 0.25 -64.27 -1.30
C LEU A 388 0.57 -65.67 -1.83
N SER A 389 0.18 -65.97 -3.04
CA SER A 389 0.57 -67.15 -3.74
C SER A 389 1.20 -66.86 -5.10
N ARG A 390 2.33 -67.49 -5.41
CA ARG A 390 2.95 -67.39 -6.73
C ARG A 390 2.08 -68.18 -7.74
N VAL A 391 1.83 -67.51 -8.85
CA VAL A 391 1.13 -68.15 -9.99
C VAL A 391 2.19 -68.68 -10.95
N ASN A 392 2.15 -69.97 -11.27
CA ASN A 392 3.01 -70.54 -12.28
C ASN A 392 2.66 -69.92 -13.62
N VAL A 393 3.67 -69.40 -14.30
CA VAL A 393 3.56 -68.84 -15.64
C VAL A 393 4.05 -70.02 -16.52
N ASP A 394 3.10 -70.71 -17.16
CA ASP A 394 3.47 -71.68 -18.18
C ASP A 394 4.20 -70.94 -19.31
N GLU A 395 5.31 -71.58 -19.78
CA GLU A 395 6.23 -71.00 -20.84
C GLU A 395 5.50 -70.83 -22.17
#